data_d4c3535b2b3b584fb8da3e20ea309031
#
_entry.id   d4c3535b2b3b584fb8da3e20ea309031
#
_cell.length_a   1.000
_cell.length_b   1.000
_cell.length_c   1.000
_cell.angle_alpha   90.00
_cell.angle_beta   90.00
_cell.angle_gamma   90.00
#
_symmetry.space_group_name_H-M   'P 1'
#
loop_
_entity.id
_entity.type
_entity.pdbx_description
1 polymer ?
#
loop_
_entity_poly.entity_id
_entity_poly.type
_entity_poly.pdbx_seq_one_letter_code
_entity_poly.pdbx_strand_id
1 'polypeptide(L)'
;QCYGCKGRGHYHKIDCPTVFRQGDKWLMTYVVYNGKGGTDGRGYETWIAESDNLLEWRTLGRVLSYRDGKWDCNQRGGFPALPDMEWGGSYELQTYKGRHWMTYIGGEGTGYEAVKAPLYVGLAWTKGDISTAHEWESLDKPILSIHDKDAQWWEKLTQYKSTVYWDKDKTLGAPFVMYYNAGGRHPETDLKGERVGIALSKDMKTWKRYSGNPVFAHEADGTITGDAHIQKMGDVYVMFYFSAF
;
A
#
# COMPACT_ATOMS: atom_id res chain seq x y z
N GLN A 1 11.28 14.42 -13.60
CA GLN A 1 10.96 14.06 -15.00
C GLN A 1 10.77 12.54 -15.04
N CYS A 2 9.58 12.10 -15.39
CA CYS A 2 9.31 10.65 -15.59
C CYS A 2 9.85 10.25 -16.96
N TYR A 3 10.98 9.57 -16.99
CA TYR A 3 11.62 9.10 -18.24
C TYR A 3 10.83 8.03 -19.01
N GLY A 4 9.76 7.48 -18.45
CA GLY A 4 8.86 6.53 -19.12
C GLY A 4 7.58 7.13 -19.72
N CYS A 5 7.34 8.42 -19.55
CA CYS A 5 6.07 9.07 -19.94
C CYS A 5 6.13 9.83 -21.26
N LYS A 6 7.11 9.59 -22.14
CA LYS A 6 7.13 10.18 -23.49
C LYS A 6 5.85 9.79 -24.25
N GLY A 7 4.96 10.78 -24.44
CA GLY A 7 3.72 10.62 -25.22
C GLY A 7 2.41 10.57 -24.43
N ARG A 8 2.44 10.56 -23.11
CA ARG A 8 1.22 10.77 -22.30
C ARG A 8 1.23 12.19 -21.76
N GLY A 9 0.20 12.94 -22.06
CA GLY A 9 0.10 14.37 -21.72
C GLY A 9 0.43 14.64 -20.24
N HIS A 10 0.84 15.85 -19.93
CA HIS A 10 1.36 16.36 -18.65
C HIS A 10 0.42 16.24 -17.42
N TYR A 11 -0.53 15.30 -17.39
CA TYR A 11 -1.65 15.31 -16.45
C TYR A 11 -1.74 14.07 -15.53
N HIS A 12 -0.86 13.08 -15.68
CA HIS A 12 -0.87 11.93 -14.81
C HIS A 12 0.04 12.17 -13.60
N LYS A 13 -0.54 12.17 -12.41
CA LYS A 13 0.23 12.12 -11.17
C LYS A 13 0.71 10.70 -10.94
N ILE A 14 1.96 10.56 -10.52
CA ILE A 14 2.58 9.30 -10.14
C ILE A 14 2.95 9.41 -8.67
N ASP A 15 2.65 8.37 -7.91
CA ASP A 15 2.83 8.36 -6.47
C ASP A 15 3.21 6.97 -5.95
N CYS A 16 3.61 6.89 -4.69
CA CYS A 16 3.83 5.67 -3.93
C CYS A 16 4.71 4.62 -4.64
N PRO A 17 5.91 4.96 -5.10
CA PRO A 17 6.81 3.97 -5.69
C PRO A 17 7.23 2.95 -4.63
N THR A 18 7.23 1.67 -5.01
CA THR A 18 7.80 0.59 -4.21
C THR A 18 8.77 -0.19 -5.09
N VAL A 19 10.04 -0.16 -4.71
CA VAL A 19 11.14 -0.80 -5.46
C VAL A 19 11.51 -2.12 -4.81
N PHE A 20 11.69 -3.14 -5.62
CA PHE A 20 12.12 -4.48 -5.20
C PHE A 20 12.93 -5.14 -6.31
N ARG A 21 13.54 -6.28 -6.02
CA ARG A 21 14.36 -7.03 -6.97
C ARG A 21 13.66 -8.30 -7.43
N GLN A 22 13.92 -8.69 -8.68
CA GLN A 22 13.52 -9.98 -9.22
C GLN A 22 14.65 -10.50 -10.11
N GLY A 23 15.41 -11.46 -9.62
CA GLY A 23 16.63 -11.92 -10.30
C GLY A 23 17.62 -10.77 -10.53
N ASP A 24 18.00 -10.54 -11.79
CA ASP A 24 18.95 -9.48 -12.16
C ASP A 24 18.33 -8.11 -12.38
N LYS A 25 16.98 -8.00 -12.31
CA LYS A 25 16.26 -6.77 -12.58
C LYS A 25 15.77 -6.09 -11.30
N TRP A 26 15.75 -4.78 -11.32
CA TRP A 26 14.98 -3.98 -10.39
C TRP A 26 13.59 -3.73 -10.95
N LEU A 27 12.58 -3.92 -10.13
CA LEU A 27 11.19 -3.64 -10.46
C LEU A 27 10.66 -2.54 -9.54
N MET A 28 9.73 -1.76 -10.05
CA MET A 28 9.04 -0.72 -9.29
C MET A 28 7.56 -0.77 -9.60
N THR A 29 6.74 -1.03 -8.59
CA THR A 29 5.33 -0.68 -8.69
C THR A 29 5.13 0.77 -8.29
N TYR A 30 4.17 1.42 -8.92
CA TYR A 30 3.78 2.79 -8.61
C TYR A 30 2.31 3.01 -8.97
N VAL A 31 1.67 3.93 -8.29
CA VAL A 31 0.30 4.31 -8.59
C VAL A 31 0.24 5.43 -9.60
N VAL A 32 -0.71 5.36 -10.50
CA VAL A 32 -0.98 6.39 -11.50
C VAL A 32 -2.40 6.90 -11.30
N TYR A 33 -2.54 8.19 -11.10
CA TYR A 33 -3.81 8.87 -11.07
C TYR A 33 -4.15 9.39 -12.46
N ASN A 34 -5.34 9.09 -12.98
CA ASN A 34 -5.72 9.43 -14.35
C ASN A 34 -6.43 10.78 -14.51
N GLY A 35 -6.49 11.59 -13.46
CA GLY A 35 -7.07 12.93 -13.48
C GLY A 35 -6.03 14.04 -13.43
N LYS A 36 -6.49 15.30 -13.60
CA LYS A 36 -5.64 16.49 -13.50
C LYS A 36 -5.39 16.92 -12.05
N GLY A 37 -6.22 16.49 -11.14
CA GLY A 37 -6.17 16.79 -9.72
C GLY A 37 -7.55 17.00 -9.12
N GLY A 38 -7.62 17.03 -7.76
CA GLY A 38 -8.88 17.25 -7.07
C GLY A 38 -9.90 16.14 -7.33
N THR A 39 -11.05 16.50 -7.86
CA THR A 39 -12.19 15.59 -8.04
C THR A 39 -12.35 15.06 -9.45
N ASP A 40 -11.53 15.49 -10.39
CA ASP A 40 -11.59 14.96 -11.75
C ASP A 40 -10.87 13.64 -11.87
N GLY A 41 -11.15 12.89 -12.92
CA GLY A 41 -10.58 11.58 -13.14
C GLY A 41 -11.20 10.49 -12.26
N ARG A 42 -10.88 9.27 -12.59
CA ARG A 42 -11.48 8.09 -11.97
C ARG A 42 -10.80 7.73 -10.65
N GLY A 43 -9.48 7.78 -10.61
CA GLY A 43 -8.68 7.44 -9.43
C GLY A 43 -7.40 6.70 -9.77
N TYR A 44 -6.96 5.85 -8.88
CA TYR A 44 -5.68 5.13 -8.99
C TYR A 44 -5.76 3.82 -9.76
N GLU A 45 -4.71 3.56 -10.52
CA GLU A 45 -4.32 2.25 -11.04
C GLU A 45 -2.88 1.95 -10.59
N THR A 46 -2.50 0.68 -10.50
CA THR A 46 -1.12 0.28 -10.22
C THR A 46 -0.41 -0.13 -11.49
N TRP A 47 0.76 0.41 -11.69
CA TRP A 47 1.63 0.14 -12.82
C TRP A 47 2.95 -0.48 -12.34
N ILE A 48 3.66 -1.12 -13.26
CA ILE A 48 5.00 -1.67 -13.02
C ILE A 48 6.00 -1.19 -14.05
N ALA A 49 7.22 -0.96 -13.61
CA ALA A 49 8.38 -0.62 -14.42
C ALA A 49 9.57 -1.49 -14.04
N GLU A 50 10.54 -1.60 -14.94
CA GLU A 50 11.82 -2.29 -14.70
C GLU A 50 13.01 -1.36 -14.90
N SER A 51 14.14 -1.70 -14.29
CA SER A 51 15.42 -1.03 -14.43
C SER A 51 16.59 -2.01 -14.24
N ASP A 52 17.69 -1.76 -14.96
CA ASP A 52 18.96 -2.45 -14.76
C ASP A 52 19.86 -1.73 -13.74
N ASN A 53 19.65 -0.43 -13.49
CA ASN A 53 20.60 0.43 -12.79
C ASN A 53 19.99 1.37 -11.75
N LEU A 54 18.67 1.26 -11.46
CA LEU A 54 17.90 2.12 -10.57
C LEU A 54 17.76 3.60 -11.01
N LEU A 55 18.36 3.99 -12.12
CA LEU A 55 18.36 5.36 -12.64
C LEU A 55 17.39 5.51 -13.81
N GLU A 56 17.39 4.54 -14.71
CA GLU A 56 16.58 4.53 -15.91
C GLU A 56 15.50 3.47 -15.78
N TRP A 57 14.24 3.89 -15.90
CA TRP A 57 13.08 3.02 -15.71
C TRP A 57 12.27 2.90 -16.99
N ARG A 58 11.96 1.67 -17.37
CA ARG A 58 11.05 1.34 -18.47
C ARG A 58 9.72 0.84 -17.96
N THR A 59 8.66 1.57 -18.23
CA THR A 59 7.29 1.14 -17.90
C THR A 59 6.91 -0.12 -18.68
N LEU A 60 6.46 -1.14 -17.98
CA LEU A 60 5.97 -2.39 -18.56
C LEU A 60 4.45 -2.35 -18.80
N GLY A 61 3.67 -1.85 -17.85
CA GLY A 61 2.23 -1.75 -17.98
C GLY A 61 1.48 -1.75 -16.63
N ARG A 62 0.19 -2.03 -16.69
CA ARG A 62 -0.69 -2.10 -15.52
C ARG A 62 -0.68 -3.49 -14.88
N VAL A 63 -0.83 -3.50 -13.55
CA VAL A 63 -0.96 -4.74 -12.75
C VAL A 63 -2.24 -4.76 -11.91
N LEU A 64 -2.80 -3.58 -11.59
CA LEU A 64 -4.16 -3.45 -11.05
C LEU A 64 -4.88 -2.35 -11.83
N SER A 65 -5.92 -2.74 -12.56
CA SER A 65 -6.77 -1.84 -13.35
C SER A 65 -8.13 -1.65 -12.70
N TYR A 66 -8.89 -0.68 -13.13
CA TYR A 66 -10.27 -0.44 -12.66
C TYR A 66 -11.16 -1.68 -12.83
N ARG A 67 -12.06 -1.90 -11.87
CA ARG A 67 -13.00 -3.04 -11.88
C ARG A 67 -14.45 -2.55 -11.77
N ASP A 68 -15.10 -2.28 -12.88
CA ASP A 68 -16.49 -1.81 -12.88
C ASP A 68 -17.43 -2.74 -12.10
N GLY A 69 -18.31 -2.14 -11.29
CA GLY A 69 -19.28 -2.86 -10.48
C GLY A 69 -18.71 -3.56 -9.23
N LYS A 70 -17.45 -3.30 -8.87
CA LYS A 70 -16.81 -3.80 -7.65
C LYS A 70 -16.58 -2.66 -6.65
N TRP A 71 -16.38 -3.01 -5.38
CA TRP A 71 -16.15 -2.07 -4.27
C TRP A 71 -14.91 -1.18 -4.47
N ASP A 72 -13.96 -1.60 -5.30
CA ASP A 72 -12.69 -0.92 -5.60
C ASP A 72 -12.65 -0.40 -7.04
N CYS A 73 -13.82 -0.09 -7.62
CA CYS A 73 -13.93 0.20 -9.05
C CYS A 73 -13.14 1.42 -9.53
N ASN A 74 -12.86 2.38 -8.65
CA ASN A 74 -12.19 3.62 -9.02
C ASN A 74 -10.81 3.83 -8.40
N GLN A 75 -10.45 3.07 -7.36
CA GLN A 75 -9.20 3.22 -6.65
C GLN A 75 -8.55 1.83 -6.48
N ARG A 76 -7.36 1.65 -7.04
CA ARG A 76 -6.57 0.41 -6.91
C ARG A 76 -5.07 0.72 -6.91
N GLY A 77 -4.63 1.41 -5.83
CA GLY A 77 -3.24 1.78 -5.60
C GLY A 77 -2.49 0.72 -4.79
N GLY A 78 -1.63 -0.06 -5.42
CA GLY A 78 -1.04 -1.27 -4.86
C GLY A 78 0.36 -1.13 -4.30
N PHE A 79 0.64 -1.94 -3.27
CA PHE A 79 1.90 -2.03 -2.55
C PHE A 79 2.31 -3.50 -2.43
N PRO A 80 3.41 -3.93 -3.09
CA PRO A 80 3.92 -5.29 -3.00
C PRO A 80 4.16 -5.71 -1.56
N ALA A 81 3.74 -6.93 -1.23
CA ALA A 81 3.84 -7.50 0.10
C ALA A 81 4.99 -8.51 0.18
N LEU A 82 5.46 -8.76 1.40
CA LEU A 82 6.49 -9.73 1.76
C LEU A 82 7.87 -9.42 1.15
N PRO A 83 8.33 -8.15 1.16
CA PRO A 83 9.70 -7.87 0.77
C PRO A 83 10.68 -8.52 1.75
N ASP A 84 11.89 -8.81 1.28
CA ASP A 84 13.01 -9.09 2.16
C ASP A 84 13.31 -7.84 2.98
N MET A 85 13.19 -7.94 4.31
CA MET A 85 13.37 -6.82 5.23
C MET A 85 14.84 -6.55 5.59
N GLU A 86 15.73 -7.50 5.34
CA GLU A 86 17.13 -7.39 5.77
C GLU A 86 17.83 -6.26 5.02
N TRP A 87 18.42 -5.32 5.75
CA TRP A 87 19.26 -4.28 5.16
C TRP A 87 20.48 -4.89 4.47
N GLY A 88 20.63 -4.64 3.17
CA GLY A 88 21.65 -5.30 2.35
C GLY A 88 21.32 -6.73 1.96
N GLY A 89 20.07 -7.18 2.18
CA GLY A 89 19.57 -8.48 1.76
C GLY A 89 19.27 -8.58 0.27
N SER A 90 18.40 -9.51 -0.10
CA SER A 90 18.06 -9.77 -1.51
C SER A 90 17.22 -8.67 -2.15
N TYR A 91 16.41 -7.97 -1.34
CA TYR A 91 15.36 -7.03 -1.76
C TYR A 91 14.25 -7.68 -2.63
N GLU A 92 14.20 -9.00 -2.68
CA GLU A 92 13.18 -9.73 -3.45
C GLU A 92 11.86 -9.84 -2.69
N LEU A 93 10.78 -9.99 -3.44
CA LEU A 93 9.48 -10.33 -2.87
C LEU A 93 9.41 -11.83 -2.62
N GLN A 94 9.11 -12.22 -1.39
CA GLN A 94 8.93 -13.61 -1.01
C GLN A 94 7.57 -14.13 -1.47
N THR A 95 7.51 -15.41 -1.87
CA THR A 95 6.25 -16.07 -2.21
C THR A 95 5.68 -16.79 -1.01
N TYR A 96 4.37 -16.71 -0.85
CA TYR A 96 3.63 -17.51 0.12
C TYR A 96 2.54 -18.32 -0.60
N LYS A 97 2.53 -19.63 -0.40
CA LYS A 97 1.66 -20.59 -1.10
C LYS A 97 1.75 -20.47 -2.64
N GLY A 98 2.99 -20.29 -3.16
CA GLY A 98 3.25 -20.17 -4.60
C GLY A 98 2.65 -18.91 -5.24
N ARG A 99 2.49 -17.84 -4.48
CA ARG A 99 1.95 -16.55 -4.95
C ARG A 99 2.82 -15.41 -4.48
N HIS A 100 2.96 -14.40 -5.33
CA HIS A 100 3.31 -13.05 -4.91
C HIS A 100 2.04 -12.33 -4.48
N TRP A 101 2.15 -11.48 -3.46
CA TRP A 101 1.03 -10.80 -2.82
C TRP A 101 1.21 -9.29 -2.89
N MET A 102 0.09 -8.59 -2.88
CA MET A 102 0.04 -7.12 -2.90
C MET A 102 -1.16 -6.67 -2.07
N THR A 103 -0.97 -5.74 -1.16
CA THR A 103 -2.08 -4.96 -0.62
C THR A 103 -2.33 -3.75 -1.50
N TYR A 104 -3.53 -3.20 -1.47
CA TYR A 104 -3.83 -1.98 -2.21
C TYR A 104 -4.88 -1.13 -1.49
N ILE A 105 -4.79 0.17 -1.67
CA ILE A 105 -5.91 1.06 -1.33
C ILE A 105 -6.96 0.93 -2.42
N GLY A 106 -8.21 0.72 -2.01
CA GLY A 106 -9.32 0.53 -2.93
C GLY A 106 -10.56 1.30 -2.48
N GLY A 107 -11.42 1.66 -3.44
CA GLY A 107 -12.66 2.36 -3.14
C GLY A 107 -13.47 2.73 -4.38
N GLU A 108 -14.72 3.13 -4.14
CA GLU A 108 -15.65 3.59 -5.17
C GLU A 108 -15.51 5.09 -5.47
N GLY A 109 -14.88 5.84 -4.57
CA GLY A 109 -14.70 7.28 -4.71
C GLY A 109 -13.85 7.64 -5.92
N THR A 110 -14.24 8.69 -6.64
CA THR A 110 -13.46 9.25 -7.74
C THR A 110 -12.54 10.36 -7.25
N GLY A 111 -11.60 10.75 -8.08
CA GLY A 111 -10.64 11.80 -7.77
C GLY A 111 -9.37 11.29 -7.08
N TYR A 112 -8.46 12.22 -6.82
CA TYR A 112 -7.22 11.93 -6.12
C TYR A 112 -7.54 11.55 -4.66
N GLU A 113 -7.06 10.38 -4.21
CA GLU A 113 -7.32 9.83 -2.87
C GLU A 113 -8.80 9.70 -2.50
N ALA A 114 -9.67 9.44 -3.49
CA ALA A 114 -11.11 9.29 -3.26
C ALA A 114 -11.73 10.43 -2.42
N VAL A 115 -11.53 11.67 -2.82
CA VAL A 115 -11.87 12.91 -2.08
C VAL A 115 -13.26 12.89 -1.39
N LYS A 116 -14.20 12.09 -1.89
CA LYS A 116 -15.59 12.06 -1.39
C LYS A 116 -15.99 10.75 -0.73
N ALA A 117 -15.12 9.76 -0.66
CA ALA A 117 -15.46 8.45 -0.11
C ALA A 117 -14.22 7.82 0.55
N PRO A 118 -14.41 7.00 1.59
CA PRO A 118 -13.29 6.35 2.26
C PRO A 118 -12.57 5.36 1.33
N LEU A 119 -11.29 5.19 1.59
CA LEU A 119 -10.48 4.11 1.04
C LEU A 119 -10.42 2.96 2.06
N TYR A 120 -10.25 1.76 1.55
CA TYR A 120 -10.13 0.52 2.31
C TYR A 120 -8.89 -0.24 1.85
N VAL A 121 -8.43 -1.21 2.64
CA VAL A 121 -7.31 -2.07 2.23
C VAL A 121 -7.84 -3.31 1.52
N GLY A 122 -7.41 -3.51 0.28
CA GLY A 122 -7.66 -4.70 -0.51
C GLY A 122 -6.47 -5.65 -0.55
N LEU A 123 -6.66 -6.83 -1.13
CA LEU A 123 -5.63 -7.85 -1.31
C LEU A 123 -5.66 -8.39 -2.73
N ALA A 124 -4.51 -8.41 -3.39
CA ALA A 124 -4.29 -8.98 -4.69
C ALA A 124 -3.14 -10.00 -4.67
N TRP A 125 -3.09 -10.88 -5.66
CA TRP A 125 -2.01 -11.86 -5.81
C TRP A 125 -1.85 -12.29 -7.27
N THR A 126 -0.68 -12.83 -7.56
CA THR A 126 -0.41 -13.52 -8.83
C THR A 126 0.44 -14.78 -8.61
N LYS A 127 0.29 -15.74 -9.50
CA LYS A 127 1.20 -16.87 -9.69
C LYS A 127 2.08 -16.68 -10.94
N GLY A 128 1.82 -15.62 -11.70
CA GLY A 128 2.57 -15.29 -12.90
C GLY A 128 3.91 -14.64 -12.61
N ASP A 129 4.64 -14.40 -13.66
CA ASP A 129 5.92 -13.71 -13.62
C ASP A 129 5.71 -12.23 -13.31
N ILE A 130 6.22 -11.78 -12.15
CA ILE A 130 6.07 -10.39 -11.71
C ILE A 130 6.98 -9.41 -12.48
N SER A 131 7.87 -9.89 -13.33
CA SER A 131 8.65 -9.06 -14.25
C SER A 131 7.87 -8.67 -15.52
N THR A 132 6.61 -9.09 -15.62
CA THR A 132 5.72 -8.77 -16.74
C THR A 132 4.46 -8.06 -16.25
N ALA A 133 3.96 -7.14 -17.07
CA ALA A 133 2.68 -6.49 -16.77
C ALA A 133 1.51 -7.41 -17.13
N HIS A 134 0.74 -7.79 -16.11
CA HIS A 134 -0.52 -8.50 -16.24
C HIS A 134 -1.43 -8.17 -15.05
N GLU A 135 -2.73 -8.31 -15.23
CA GLU A 135 -3.69 -8.06 -14.14
C GLU A 135 -3.55 -9.12 -13.04
N TRP A 136 -3.42 -8.67 -11.79
CA TRP A 136 -3.39 -9.56 -10.63
C TRP A 136 -4.81 -9.90 -10.17
N GLU A 137 -5.01 -11.13 -9.72
CA GLU A 137 -6.25 -11.55 -9.06
C GLU A 137 -6.46 -10.76 -7.77
N SER A 138 -7.71 -10.47 -7.41
CA SER A 138 -8.04 -9.71 -6.19
C SER A 138 -9.25 -10.30 -5.48
N LEU A 139 -9.34 -10.08 -4.17
CA LEU A 139 -10.55 -10.38 -3.41
C LEU A 139 -11.70 -9.46 -3.82
N ASP A 140 -12.93 -9.98 -3.67
CA ASP A 140 -14.17 -9.22 -3.92
C ASP A 140 -14.63 -8.38 -2.72
N LYS A 141 -13.85 -8.36 -1.64
CA LYS A 141 -14.09 -7.54 -0.44
C LYS A 141 -12.78 -7.02 0.11
N PRO A 142 -12.76 -5.87 0.78
CA PRO A 142 -11.58 -5.39 1.48
C PRO A 142 -11.19 -6.35 2.61
N ILE A 143 -9.90 -6.38 2.94
CA ILE A 143 -9.37 -7.14 4.08
C ILE A 143 -9.33 -6.32 5.37
N LEU A 144 -9.32 -4.98 5.26
CA LEU A 144 -9.61 -4.05 6.35
C LEU A 144 -10.56 -2.97 5.84
N SER A 145 -11.52 -2.60 6.68
CA SER A 145 -12.51 -1.56 6.41
C SER A 145 -12.74 -0.70 7.65
N ILE A 146 -13.05 0.56 7.45
CA ILE A 146 -13.49 1.46 8.54
C ILE A 146 -14.79 0.99 9.21
N HIS A 147 -15.54 0.10 8.55
CA HIS A 147 -16.81 -0.46 9.02
C HIS A 147 -16.64 -1.76 9.82
N ASP A 148 -15.42 -2.31 9.92
CA ASP A 148 -15.17 -3.51 10.70
C ASP A 148 -15.48 -3.26 12.19
N LYS A 149 -15.89 -4.31 12.89
CA LYS A 149 -16.27 -4.21 14.31
C LYS A 149 -15.08 -3.84 15.21
N ASP A 150 -13.86 -4.20 14.81
CA ASP A 150 -12.61 -3.92 15.51
C ASP A 150 -11.90 -2.65 15.01
N ALA A 151 -12.51 -1.91 14.07
CA ALA A 151 -11.97 -0.63 13.60
C ALA A 151 -12.06 0.43 14.71
N GLN A 152 -10.94 1.09 14.99
CA GLN A 152 -10.80 2.04 16.08
C GLN A 152 -11.00 3.49 15.60
N TRP A 153 -11.16 4.43 16.52
CA TRP A 153 -11.46 5.84 16.24
C TRP A 153 -10.47 6.51 15.26
N TRP A 154 -9.17 6.17 15.34
CA TRP A 154 -8.11 6.77 14.56
C TRP A 154 -8.13 6.38 13.06
N GLU A 155 -8.91 5.37 12.67
CA GLU A 155 -9.02 4.86 11.30
C GLU A 155 -10.43 4.98 10.69
N LYS A 156 -11.35 5.67 11.36
CA LYS A 156 -12.78 5.71 11.00
C LYS A 156 -13.11 6.62 9.81
N LEU A 157 -12.15 7.38 9.28
CA LEU A 157 -12.39 8.22 8.11
C LEU A 157 -11.95 7.55 6.81
N THR A 158 -10.75 6.93 6.80
CA THR A 158 -10.18 6.33 5.60
C THR A 158 -8.94 5.52 5.96
N GLN A 159 -8.59 4.55 5.13
CA GLN A 159 -7.35 3.79 5.24
C GLN A 159 -6.47 4.11 4.02
N TYR A 160 -5.16 4.08 4.22
CA TYR A 160 -4.18 4.44 3.21
C TYR A 160 -3.18 3.31 2.95
N LYS A 161 -1.94 3.66 2.68
CA LYS A 161 -0.86 2.74 2.36
C LYS A 161 -0.67 1.69 3.44
N SER A 162 -0.40 0.47 3.01
CA SER A 162 -0.08 -0.65 3.88
C SER A 162 1.14 -1.41 3.36
N THR A 163 1.97 -1.87 4.27
CA THR A 163 3.15 -2.68 3.99
C THR A 163 3.06 -3.97 4.78
N VAL A 164 3.19 -5.12 4.14
CA VAL A 164 3.07 -6.43 4.81
C VAL A 164 4.41 -7.13 4.81
N TYR A 165 4.82 -7.59 5.98
CA TYR A 165 6.06 -8.32 6.21
C TYR A 165 5.79 -9.75 6.66
N TRP A 166 6.71 -10.65 6.33
CA TRP A 166 6.70 -12.02 6.82
C TRP A 166 7.65 -12.16 8.01
N ASP A 167 7.06 -12.08 9.21
CA ASP A 167 7.74 -12.39 10.46
C ASP A 167 7.71 -13.92 10.69
N LYS A 168 8.75 -14.61 10.26
CA LYS A 168 8.88 -16.06 10.39
C LYS A 168 8.97 -16.52 11.85
N ASP A 169 9.48 -15.66 12.71
CA ASP A 169 9.63 -15.91 14.15
C ASP A 169 8.32 -15.66 14.91
N LYS A 170 7.36 -15.02 14.28
CA LYS A 170 6.04 -14.69 14.85
C LYS A 170 6.13 -13.87 16.13
N THR A 171 7.03 -12.90 16.15
CA THR A 171 7.31 -12.04 17.31
C THR A 171 6.04 -11.40 17.89
N LEU A 172 5.08 -11.06 17.02
CA LEU A 172 3.77 -10.51 17.41
C LEU A 172 2.65 -11.59 17.45
N GLY A 173 3.00 -12.88 17.44
CA GLY A 173 2.06 -13.99 17.53
C GLY A 173 1.42 -14.44 16.21
N ALA A 174 1.79 -13.83 15.08
CA ALA A 174 1.35 -14.22 13.74
C ALA A 174 2.45 -14.02 12.69
N PRO A 175 2.47 -14.85 11.62
CA PRO A 175 3.54 -14.77 10.63
C PRO A 175 3.47 -13.56 9.70
N PHE A 176 2.30 -12.95 9.54
CA PHE A 176 2.16 -11.79 8.66
C PHE A 176 1.78 -10.57 9.49
N VAL A 177 2.58 -9.52 9.34
CA VAL A 177 2.43 -8.25 10.04
C VAL A 177 2.23 -7.16 8.99
N MET A 178 1.10 -6.49 9.05
CA MET A 178 0.79 -5.33 8.22
C MET A 178 0.97 -4.07 9.06
N TYR A 179 1.80 -3.14 8.59
CA TYR A 179 1.77 -1.76 9.02
C TYR A 179 0.90 -0.98 8.04
N TYR A 180 -0.05 -0.20 8.53
CA TYR A 180 -0.91 0.63 7.68
C TYR A 180 -1.16 1.98 8.32
N ASN A 181 -1.27 3.02 7.51
CA ASN A 181 -1.72 4.30 8.00
C ASN A 181 -3.19 4.52 7.67
N ALA A 182 -3.85 5.26 8.53
CA ALA A 182 -5.26 5.56 8.41
C ALA A 182 -5.60 6.90 9.05
N GLY A 183 -6.66 7.52 8.55
CA GLY A 183 -7.16 8.79 9.04
C GLY A 183 -8.36 8.61 9.95
N GLY A 184 -8.37 9.37 11.03
CA GLY A 184 -9.46 9.44 12.00
C GLY A 184 -9.55 10.80 12.68
N ARG A 185 -10.52 10.95 13.57
CA ARG A 185 -10.66 12.15 14.42
C ARG A 185 -10.38 11.80 15.86
N HIS A 186 -9.59 12.63 16.52
CA HIS A 186 -9.31 12.44 17.94
C HIS A 186 -10.60 12.61 18.76
N PRO A 187 -10.91 11.69 19.70
CA PRO A 187 -12.20 11.72 20.42
C PRO A 187 -12.43 12.99 21.26
N GLU A 188 -11.35 13.59 21.78
CA GLU A 188 -11.44 14.76 22.68
C GLU A 188 -11.30 16.08 21.93
N THR A 189 -10.42 16.15 20.91
CA THR A 189 -10.11 17.40 20.21
C THR A 189 -10.85 17.57 18.89
N ASP A 190 -11.46 16.49 18.37
CA ASP A 190 -12.08 16.40 17.04
C ASP A 190 -11.13 16.71 15.87
N LEU A 191 -9.84 16.86 16.12
CA LEU A 191 -8.85 17.13 15.08
C LEU A 191 -8.64 15.86 14.22
N LYS A 192 -8.66 16.06 12.92
CA LYS A 192 -8.35 15.02 11.94
C LYS A 192 -6.84 14.81 11.93
N GLY A 193 -6.41 13.55 11.95
CA GLY A 193 -5.00 13.20 11.81
C GLY A 193 -4.84 11.80 11.23
N GLU A 194 -3.61 11.50 10.81
CA GLU A 194 -3.24 10.16 10.35
C GLU A 194 -2.25 9.51 11.30
N ARG A 195 -2.40 8.21 11.49
CA ARG A 195 -1.61 7.40 12.41
C ARG A 195 -1.27 6.06 11.78
N VAL A 196 -0.25 5.41 12.32
CA VAL A 196 0.18 4.08 11.90
C VAL A 196 -0.33 3.04 12.89
N GLY A 197 -0.94 2.00 12.38
CA GLY A 197 -1.35 0.82 13.14
C GLY A 197 -0.82 -0.48 12.56
N ILE A 198 -1.06 -1.56 13.30
CA ILE A 198 -0.69 -2.92 12.95
C ILE A 198 -1.93 -3.80 12.82
N ALA A 199 -1.94 -4.66 11.81
CA ALA A 199 -2.84 -5.80 11.72
C ALA A 199 -2.04 -7.08 11.52
N LEU A 200 -2.56 -8.19 12.05
CA LEU A 200 -1.89 -9.49 12.10
C LEU A 200 -2.71 -10.52 11.33
N SER A 201 -2.02 -11.41 10.59
CA SER A 201 -2.66 -12.48 9.84
C SER A 201 -1.87 -13.80 9.92
N LYS A 202 -2.62 -14.92 9.82
CA LYS A 202 -2.04 -16.26 9.69
C LYS A 202 -2.04 -16.79 8.25
N ASP A 203 -2.75 -16.13 7.34
CA ASP A 203 -3.06 -16.67 6.01
C ASP A 203 -3.04 -15.63 4.87
N MET A 204 -2.69 -14.38 5.15
CA MET A 204 -2.73 -13.20 4.26
C MET A 204 -4.15 -12.69 3.95
N LYS A 205 -5.19 -13.47 4.20
CA LYS A 205 -6.57 -13.14 3.80
C LYS A 205 -7.43 -12.63 4.95
N THR A 206 -7.20 -13.18 6.15
CA THR A 206 -7.93 -12.81 7.36
C THR A 206 -7.03 -12.02 8.28
N TRP A 207 -7.44 -10.80 8.62
CA TRP A 207 -6.64 -9.87 9.40
C TRP A 207 -7.34 -9.48 10.70
N LYS A 208 -6.56 -9.34 11.74
CA LYS A 208 -7.02 -8.86 13.05
C LYS A 208 -6.17 -7.65 13.45
N ARG A 209 -6.79 -6.57 13.79
CA ARG A 209 -6.12 -5.37 14.29
C ARG A 209 -5.43 -5.65 15.62
N TYR A 210 -4.25 -5.09 15.79
CA TYR A 210 -3.57 -5.15 17.08
C TYR A 210 -4.31 -4.30 18.10
N SER A 211 -4.52 -4.84 19.31
CA SER A 211 -5.30 -4.15 20.35
C SER A 211 -4.65 -2.88 20.89
N GLY A 212 -3.33 -2.76 20.75
CA GLY A 212 -2.57 -1.57 21.17
C GLY A 212 -2.44 -0.49 20.10
N ASN A 213 -3.23 -0.55 19.03
CA ASN A 213 -3.23 0.50 18.01
C ASN A 213 -3.80 1.83 18.52
N PRO A 214 -3.38 2.98 17.94
CA PRO A 214 -2.30 3.12 16.98
C PRO A 214 -0.93 2.88 17.62
N VAL A 215 0.01 2.29 16.86
CA VAL A 215 1.37 2.02 17.38
C VAL A 215 2.33 3.18 17.19
N PHE A 216 2.00 4.08 16.28
CA PHE A 216 2.80 5.26 16.03
C PHE A 216 1.94 6.43 15.54
N ALA A 217 2.20 7.61 16.11
CA ALA A 217 1.58 8.87 15.75
C ALA A 217 2.54 10.00 16.10
N HIS A 218 2.43 11.13 15.43
CA HIS A 218 3.07 12.36 15.90
C HIS A 218 2.39 12.87 17.19
N GLU A 219 3.13 13.52 18.07
CA GLU A 219 2.62 14.01 19.36
C GLU A 219 1.54 15.10 19.21
N ALA A 220 1.62 15.93 18.16
CA ALA A 220 0.64 16.97 17.92
C ALA A 220 -0.61 16.42 17.19
N ASP A 221 -1.78 16.68 17.74
CA ASP A 221 -3.05 16.41 17.08
C ASP A 221 -3.18 17.16 15.74
N GLY A 222 -3.84 16.54 14.78
CA GLY A 222 -4.06 17.14 13.46
C GLY A 222 -2.91 16.94 12.47
N THR A 223 -1.85 16.25 12.86
CA THR A 223 -0.72 15.92 11.98
C THR A 223 -0.98 14.67 11.15
N ILE A 224 -0.20 14.51 10.08
CA ILE A 224 -0.18 13.32 9.24
C ILE A 224 1.08 12.52 9.53
N THR A 225 0.91 11.25 9.88
CA THR A 225 2.00 10.29 10.05
C THR A 225 1.67 9.02 9.29
N GLY A 226 2.49 8.65 8.32
CA GLY A 226 2.15 7.55 7.44
C GLY A 226 3.31 6.90 6.71
N ASP A 227 2.97 6.02 5.80
CA ASP A 227 3.85 5.31 4.87
C ASP A 227 4.97 4.51 5.55
N ALA A 228 4.66 3.87 6.68
CA ALA A 228 5.62 3.10 7.44
C ALA A 228 6.30 2.03 6.58
N HIS A 229 7.63 2.08 6.51
CA HIS A 229 8.48 1.10 5.88
C HIS A 229 9.49 0.56 6.89
N ILE A 230 9.51 -0.76 7.08
CA ILE A 230 10.35 -1.42 8.08
C ILE A 230 11.54 -2.07 7.41
N GLN A 231 12.73 -1.81 7.97
CA GLN A 231 13.97 -2.49 7.63
C GLN A 231 14.56 -3.13 8.87
N LYS A 232 15.11 -4.31 8.73
CA LYS A 232 15.89 -4.96 9.79
C LYS A 232 17.37 -4.68 9.57
N MET A 233 17.99 -4.01 10.52
CA MET A 233 19.41 -3.63 10.49
C MET A 233 20.11 -4.32 11.67
N GLY A 234 20.69 -5.51 11.42
CA GLY A 234 21.22 -6.36 12.48
C GLY A 234 20.11 -6.81 13.44
N ASP A 235 20.26 -6.48 14.72
CA ASP A 235 19.31 -6.88 15.77
C ASP A 235 18.18 -5.85 16.01
N VAL A 236 18.12 -4.78 15.23
CA VAL A 236 17.10 -3.74 15.40
C VAL A 236 16.20 -3.60 14.18
N TYR A 237 14.93 -3.26 14.43
CA TYR A 237 13.99 -2.86 13.39
C TYR A 237 13.94 -1.34 13.32
N VAL A 238 14.10 -0.80 12.12
CA VAL A 238 14.05 0.63 11.83
C VAL A 238 12.81 0.92 10.98
N MET A 239 12.00 1.87 11.44
CA MET A 239 10.83 2.33 10.69
C MET A 239 11.14 3.66 10.02
N PHE A 240 11.06 3.69 8.71
CA PHE A 240 11.03 4.92 7.92
C PHE A 240 9.58 5.32 7.73
N TYR A 241 9.27 6.59 7.93
CA TYR A 241 7.92 7.14 7.80
C TYR A 241 7.99 8.59 7.37
N PHE A 242 6.88 9.15 6.91
CA PHE A 242 6.79 10.58 6.74
C PHE A 242 5.86 11.20 7.79
N SER A 243 6.10 12.47 8.09
CA SER A 243 5.21 13.28 8.94
C SER A 243 5.07 14.66 8.33
N ALA A 244 3.85 15.20 8.34
CA ALA A 244 3.54 16.56 7.90
C ALA A 244 2.75 17.30 8.99
N PHE A 245 3.08 18.56 9.19
CA PHE A 245 2.52 19.46 10.20
C PHE A 245 1.59 20.48 9.56
#